data_4f0f65ae75155f295d2874470f553c10
#
_entry.id   4f0f65ae75155f295d2874470f553c10
#
_cell.length_a   1.000
_cell.length_b   1.000
_cell.length_c   1.000
_cell.angle_alpha   90.00
_cell.angle_beta   90.00
_cell.angle_gamma   90.00
#
_symmetry.space_group_name_H-M   'P 1'
#
loop_
_entity.id
_entity.type
_entity.pdbx_description
1 polymer ?
#
loop_
_entity_poly.entity_id
_entity_poly.type
_entity_poly.pdbx_seq_one_letter_code
_entity_poly.pdbx_strand_id
1 'polypeptide(L)'
;MTQTLKTAIARYGAEAKAKLHNVAVSGEPEDQLRAPLEGLIGDMAELCGFPADAVKSVGETAIAALKTRPDYAITLRNALVGFIEIKAPSKGADPRRFRGHDKEQWEKLQSLPNLLYTDGSQFSLFRSGQLEGNVVVLDGDIETSGSSLKAPPELLALFDNFLRWEPIPPTSAKELARVAARLCRLLRDEVAEQLDLASPALTALATDWRKLLFPEANNAQFADGYAQAVTFGLLMARAREIQLSTGLDQAAKKLGQTNSLIGAALRLLTDDADNQ
;
A
#
# COMPACT_ATOMS: atom_id res chain seq x y z
N MET A 1 3.76 21.95 20.48
CA MET A 1 3.13 21.03 21.47
C MET A 1 3.54 19.63 21.06
N THR A 2 3.98 18.81 21.99
CA THR A 2 4.37 17.43 21.70
C THR A 2 3.12 16.65 21.33
N GLN A 3 3.11 15.98 20.17
CA GLN A 3 2.03 15.11 19.72
C GLN A 3 1.86 13.95 20.72
N THR A 4 0.64 13.63 21.06
CA THR A 4 0.29 12.49 21.92
C THR A 4 -0.87 11.71 21.29
N LEU A 5 -1.05 10.44 21.65
CA LEU A 5 -2.19 9.65 21.18
C LEU A 5 -3.51 10.36 21.47
N LYS A 6 -3.64 10.96 22.67
CA LYS A 6 -4.83 11.70 23.08
C LYS A 6 -5.11 12.90 22.16
N THR A 7 -4.08 13.70 21.80
CA THR A 7 -4.25 14.88 20.94
C THR A 7 -4.54 14.48 19.49
N ALA A 8 -3.90 13.43 18.99
CA ALA A 8 -4.15 12.87 17.67
C ALA A 8 -5.62 12.40 17.51
N ILE A 9 -6.11 11.62 18.46
CA ILE A 9 -7.48 11.09 18.45
C ILE A 9 -8.52 12.21 18.65
N ALA A 10 -8.26 13.19 19.50
CA ALA A 10 -9.16 14.33 19.68
C ALA A 10 -9.28 15.15 18.38
N ARG A 11 -8.18 15.35 17.65
CA ARG A 11 -8.18 16.00 16.33
C ARG A 11 -8.96 15.18 15.32
N TYR A 12 -8.62 13.90 15.19
CA TYR A 12 -9.29 12.95 14.29
C TYR A 12 -10.81 12.95 14.51
N GLY A 13 -11.26 12.80 15.76
CA GLY A 13 -12.68 12.78 16.09
C GLY A 13 -13.39 14.10 15.77
N ALA A 14 -12.73 15.24 16.01
CA ALA A 14 -13.30 16.55 15.67
C ALA A 14 -13.47 16.72 14.15
N GLU A 15 -12.47 16.33 13.36
CA GLU A 15 -12.49 16.41 11.89
C GLU A 15 -13.51 15.43 11.31
N ALA A 16 -13.54 14.18 11.77
CA ALA A 16 -14.50 13.17 11.33
C ALA A 16 -15.95 13.61 11.58
N LYS A 17 -16.24 14.09 12.81
CA LYS A 17 -17.55 14.62 13.14
C LYS A 17 -17.94 15.79 12.23
N ALA A 18 -17.05 16.75 11.99
CA ALA A 18 -17.31 17.89 11.14
C ALA A 18 -17.61 17.47 9.69
N LYS A 19 -16.92 16.46 9.17
CA LYS A 19 -17.14 15.91 7.83
C LYS A 19 -18.45 15.15 7.72
N LEU A 20 -18.73 14.22 8.64
CA LEU A 20 -19.92 13.37 8.64
C LEU A 20 -21.21 14.19 8.82
N HIS A 21 -21.16 15.34 9.51
CA HIS A 21 -22.31 16.25 9.68
C HIS A 21 -22.43 17.35 8.63
N ASN A 22 -21.57 17.35 7.61
CA ASN A 22 -21.64 18.38 6.56
C ASN A 22 -22.77 18.06 5.57
N VAL A 23 -23.95 18.61 5.81
CA VAL A 23 -25.14 18.47 4.95
C VAL A 23 -25.04 19.17 3.60
N ALA A 24 -24.03 20.02 3.39
CA ALA A 24 -23.87 20.76 2.14
C ALA A 24 -23.26 19.91 1.00
N VAL A 25 -22.68 18.77 1.32
CA VAL A 25 -22.06 17.87 0.34
C VAL A 25 -22.58 16.44 0.55
N SER A 26 -23.35 15.97 -0.43
CA SER A 26 -23.79 14.55 -0.45
C SER A 26 -22.63 13.68 -0.97
N GLY A 27 -22.08 12.83 -0.11
CA GLY A 27 -21.11 11.78 -0.43
C GLY A 27 -21.39 10.57 0.44
N GLU A 28 -20.86 9.40 0.05
CA GLU A 28 -20.95 8.23 0.91
C GLU A 28 -20.25 8.51 2.25
N PRO A 29 -20.78 8.04 3.39
CA PRO A 29 -20.19 8.30 4.70
C PRO A 29 -18.73 7.84 4.82
N GLU A 30 -18.36 6.76 4.14
CA GLU A 30 -16.98 6.26 4.09
C GLU A 30 -16.02 7.24 3.40
N ASP A 31 -16.47 7.94 2.35
CA ASP A 31 -15.65 8.98 1.68
C ASP A 31 -15.38 10.18 2.58
N GLN A 32 -16.31 10.51 3.48
CA GLN A 32 -16.13 11.59 4.45
C GLN A 32 -15.06 11.27 5.51
N LEU A 33 -14.78 9.99 5.75
CA LEU A 33 -13.72 9.56 6.67
C LEU A 33 -12.31 9.63 6.06
N ARG A 34 -12.16 9.74 4.75
CA ARG A 34 -10.85 9.69 4.06
C ARG A 34 -9.88 10.74 4.59
N ALA A 35 -10.23 12.02 4.51
CA ALA A 35 -9.33 13.09 4.94
C ALA A 35 -9.00 13.06 6.45
N PRO A 36 -9.97 12.87 7.37
CA PRO A 36 -9.66 12.66 8.78
C PRO A 36 -8.70 11.48 9.03
N LEU A 37 -8.89 10.37 8.31
CA LEU A 37 -8.06 9.18 8.45
C LEU A 37 -6.63 9.43 7.94
N GLU A 38 -6.45 10.16 6.83
CA GLU A 38 -5.13 10.58 6.35
C GLU A 38 -4.37 11.38 7.42
N GLY A 39 -5.04 12.31 8.07
CA GLY A 39 -4.49 13.06 9.20
C GLY A 39 -4.09 12.14 10.36
N LEU A 40 -4.95 11.18 10.71
CA LEU A 40 -4.68 10.20 11.76
C LEU A 40 -3.47 9.33 11.42
N ILE A 41 -3.37 8.84 10.17
CA ILE A 41 -2.22 8.02 9.72
C ILE A 41 -0.91 8.79 9.88
N GLY A 42 -0.88 10.07 9.50
CA GLY A 42 0.28 10.94 9.71
C GLY A 42 0.66 11.07 11.19
N ASP A 43 -0.32 11.36 12.05
CA ASP A 43 -0.12 11.47 13.51
C ASP A 43 0.40 10.16 14.12
N MET A 44 -0.20 9.03 13.73
CA MET A 44 0.26 7.72 14.20
C MET A 44 1.68 7.41 13.73
N ALA A 45 2.03 7.76 12.49
CA ALA A 45 3.38 7.60 11.99
C ALA A 45 4.40 8.37 12.83
N GLU A 46 4.13 9.64 13.14
CA GLU A 46 5.00 10.45 14.01
C GLU A 46 5.11 9.85 15.43
N LEU A 47 3.99 9.41 16.01
CA LEU A 47 3.97 8.76 17.31
C LEU A 47 4.72 7.42 17.34
N CYS A 48 4.77 6.70 16.21
CA CYS A 48 5.58 5.50 16.01
C CYS A 48 7.06 5.81 15.73
N GLY A 49 7.46 7.10 15.72
CA GLY A 49 8.85 7.53 15.55
C GLY A 49 9.30 7.65 14.09
N PHE A 50 8.38 7.65 13.13
CA PHE A 50 8.72 7.97 11.74
C PHE A 50 8.83 9.48 11.54
N PRO A 51 9.73 9.97 10.67
CA PRO A 51 9.78 11.37 10.32
C PRO A 51 8.46 11.88 9.75
N ALA A 52 8.16 13.16 9.96
CA ALA A 52 7.06 13.83 9.27
C ALA A 52 7.20 13.60 7.74
N ASP A 53 6.08 13.41 7.07
CA ASP A 53 6.00 13.14 5.62
C ASP A 53 6.66 11.83 5.13
N ALA A 54 7.19 10.99 6.02
CA ALA A 54 7.74 9.68 5.63
C ALA A 54 6.65 8.69 5.18
N VAL A 55 5.43 8.86 5.66
CA VAL A 55 4.26 8.03 5.30
C VAL A 55 3.37 8.81 4.35
N LYS A 56 3.00 8.19 3.25
CA LYS A 56 2.07 8.78 2.28
C LYS A 56 0.91 7.81 2.03
N SER A 57 -0.29 8.35 1.99
CA SER A 57 -1.51 7.66 1.58
C SER A 57 -1.76 7.93 0.09
N VAL A 58 -1.86 6.88 -0.70
CA VAL A 58 -2.20 6.97 -2.13
C VAL A 58 -3.61 6.41 -2.31
N GLY A 59 -4.55 7.25 -2.70
CA GLY A 59 -5.96 6.87 -2.86
C GLY A 59 -6.19 5.96 -4.06
N GLU A 60 -7.20 5.10 -3.95
CA GLU A 60 -7.78 4.25 -5.01
C GLU A 60 -6.76 3.50 -5.88
N THR A 61 -5.77 2.90 -5.27
CA THR A 61 -4.77 2.12 -6.01
C THR A 61 -5.40 0.88 -6.64
N ALA A 62 -5.44 0.84 -7.96
CA ALA A 62 -5.99 -0.29 -8.69
C ALA A 62 -5.11 -1.54 -8.53
N ILE A 63 -5.68 -2.61 -7.98
CA ILE A 63 -5.07 -3.94 -7.97
C ILE A 63 -5.78 -4.78 -9.03
N ALA A 64 -5.36 -4.63 -10.29
CA ALA A 64 -6.04 -5.25 -11.43
C ALA A 64 -6.14 -6.78 -11.29
N ALA A 65 -5.13 -7.42 -10.70
CA ALA A 65 -5.15 -8.88 -10.46
C ALA A 65 -6.28 -9.33 -9.52
N LEU A 66 -6.74 -8.46 -8.63
CA LEU A 66 -7.82 -8.76 -7.69
C LEU A 66 -9.17 -8.21 -8.16
N LYS A 67 -9.22 -7.44 -9.26
CA LYS A 67 -10.40 -6.72 -9.75
C LYS A 67 -11.09 -5.91 -8.64
N THR A 68 -10.29 -5.31 -7.76
CA THR A 68 -10.75 -4.49 -6.64
C THR A 68 -9.70 -3.42 -6.34
N ARG A 69 -10.12 -2.36 -5.66
CA ARG A 69 -9.24 -1.26 -5.25
C ARG A 69 -9.43 -1.07 -3.76
N PRO A 70 -8.40 -1.26 -2.92
CA PRO A 70 -8.45 -0.76 -1.57
C PRO A 70 -8.49 0.77 -1.59
N ASP A 71 -9.08 1.38 -0.56
CA ASP A 71 -9.21 2.83 -0.49
C ASP A 71 -7.86 3.52 -0.48
N TYR A 72 -6.87 2.93 0.19
CA TYR A 72 -5.51 3.44 0.22
C TYR A 72 -4.45 2.36 0.06
N ALA A 73 -3.39 2.71 -0.66
CA ALA A 73 -2.06 2.13 -0.51
C ALA A 73 -1.22 3.04 0.39
N ILE A 74 -0.55 2.47 1.36
CA ILE A 74 0.30 3.22 2.29
C ILE A 74 1.76 2.95 1.97
N THR A 75 2.49 4.02 1.72
CA THR A 75 3.93 3.93 1.48
C THR A 75 4.71 4.58 2.62
N LEU A 76 5.84 4.00 2.95
CA LEU A 76 6.84 4.53 3.88
C LEU A 76 8.13 4.75 3.11
N ARG A 77 8.57 5.99 2.96
CA ARG A 77 9.76 6.35 2.16
C ARG A 77 9.70 5.73 0.74
N ASN A 78 8.56 5.89 0.09
CA ASN A 78 8.23 5.32 -1.23
C ASN A 78 8.19 3.78 -1.32
N ALA A 79 8.35 3.05 -0.21
CA ALA A 79 8.15 1.62 -0.17
C ALA A 79 6.72 1.29 0.28
N LEU A 80 6.00 0.48 -0.51
CA LEU A 80 4.66 0.02 -0.14
C LEU A 80 4.73 -0.82 1.14
N VAL A 81 4.05 -0.37 2.19
CA VAL A 81 3.99 -1.09 3.46
C VAL A 81 2.65 -1.80 3.68
N GLY A 82 1.56 -1.35 3.07
CA GLY A 82 0.28 -2.01 3.22
C GLY A 82 -0.86 -1.25 2.57
N PHE A 83 -2.06 -1.70 2.86
CA PHE A 83 -3.29 -1.15 2.30
C PHE A 83 -4.29 -0.86 3.42
N ILE A 84 -5.19 0.09 3.18
CA ILE A 84 -6.29 0.39 4.09
C ILE A 84 -7.61 0.32 3.33
N GLU A 85 -8.59 -0.31 3.94
CA GLU A 85 -9.97 -0.35 3.49
C GLU A 85 -10.86 0.32 4.52
N ILE A 86 -11.65 1.29 4.06
CA ILE A 86 -12.59 2.05 4.89
C ILE A 86 -13.99 1.46 4.70
N LYS A 87 -14.76 1.46 5.76
CA LYS A 87 -16.17 1.12 5.74
C LYS A 87 -16.99 2.26 6.35
N ALA A 88 -18.25 2.33 5.97
CA ALA A 88 -19.18 3.28 6.54
C ALA A 88 -19.21 3.16 8.08
N PRO A 89 -19.40 4.28 8.81
CA PRO A 89 -19.52 4.28 10.27
C PRO A 89 -20.47 3.19 10.77
N SER A 90 -20.13 2.57 11.90
CA SER A 90 -20.91 1.49 12.55
C SER A 90 -20.96 0.15 11.76
N LYS A 91 -20.26 0.03 10.64
CA LYS A 91 -20.17 -1.23 9.90
C LYS A 91 -19.30 -2.27 10.59
N GLY A 92 -18.35 -1.78 11.39
CA GLY A 92 -17.31 -2.58 12.04
C GLY A 92 -16.08 -2.79 11.14
N ALA A 93 -14.99 -3.22 11.76
CA ALA A 93 -13.72 -3.48 11.10
C ALA A 93 -13.36 -4.98 11.01
N ASP A 94 -14.31 -5.90 11.26
CA ASP A 94 -14.07 -7.33 11.10
C ASP A 94 -14.73 -7.85 9.82
N PRO A 95 -13.99 -7.87 8.67
CA PRO A 95 -14.58 -8.25 7.38
C PRO A 95 -15.01 -9.71 7.31
N ARG A 96 -14.58 -10.57 8.23
CA ARG A 96 -15.01 -11.97 8.31
C ARG A 96 -16.49 -12.09 8.66
N ARG A 97 -17.08 -11.03 9.22
CA ARG A 97 -18.52 -10.94 9.60
C ARG A 97 -19.36 -10.26 8.54
N PHE A 98 -18.75 -9.71 7.49
CA PHE A 98 -19.47 -9.00 6.44
C PHE A 98 -20.32 -9.93 5.58
N ARG A 99 -21.32 -9.35 4.92
CA ARG A 99 -22.26 -10.06 4.02
C ARG A 99 -22.38 -9.31 2.70
N GLY A 100 -22.92 -9.97 1.69
CA GLY A 100 -23.15 -9.37 0.37
C GLY A 100 -21.87 -8.84 -0.26
N HIS A 101 -21.94 -7.65 -0.81
CA HIS A 101 -20.85 -7.00 -1.55
C HIS A 101 -19.56 -6.85 -0.71
N ASP A 102 -19.66 -6.46 0.56
CA ASP A 102 -18.49 -6.31 1.43
C ASP A 102 -17.77 -7.64 1.68
N LYS A 103 -18.53 -8.76 1.73
CA LYS A 103 -17.93 -10.09 1.83
C LYS A 103 -17.18 -10.44 0.54
N GLU A 104 -17.78 -10.18 -0.63
CA GLU A 104 -17.13 -10.42 -1.92
C GLU A 104 -15.85 -9.58 -2.07
N GLN A 105 -15.86 -8.35 -1.58
CA GLN A 105 -14.68 -7.49 -1.55
C GLN A 105 -13.61 -8.06 -0.62
N TRP A 106 -14.00 -8.49 0.59
CA TRP A 106 -13.07 -9.16 1.52
C TRP A 106 -12.43 -10.39 0.89
N GLU A 107 -13.20 -11.25 0.23
CA GLU A 107 -12.69 -12.45 -0.44
C GLU A 107 -11.58 -12.13 -1.46
N LYS A 108 -11.60 -10.94 -2.06
CA LYS A 108 -10.53 -10.44 -2.93
C LYS A 108 -9.37 -9.85 -2.14
N LEU A 109 -9.65 -9.00 -1.15
CA LEU A 109 -8.64 -8.25 -0.40
C LEU A 109 -7.88 -9.12 0.61
N GLN A 110 -8.48 -10.18 1.17
CA GLN A 110 -7.85 -11.04 2.18
C GLN A 110 -6.49 -11.62 1.78
N SER A 111 -6.20 -11.65 0.47
CA SER A 111 -4.90 -12.13 -0.02
C SER A 111 -3.79 -11.10 0.14
N LEU A 112 -4.11 -9.85 0.48
CA LEU A 112 -3.10 -8.80 0.67
C LEU A 112 -2.24 -9.10 1.90
N PRO A 113 -0.94 -8.79 1.81
CA PRO A 113 0.02 -9.20 2.84
C PRO A 113 -0.11 -8.38 4.13
N ASN A 114 -0.58 -7.13 4.06
CA ASN A 114 -0.72 -6.22 5.19
C ASN A 114 -1.88 -5.25 4.90
N LEU A 115 -3.00 -5.49 5.54
CA LEU A 115 -4.27 -4.81 5.26
C LEU A 115 -4.95 -4.38 6.55
N LEU A 116 -5.20 -3.08 6.67
CA LEU A 116 -5.95 -2.49 7.77
C LEU A 116 -7.38 -2.22 7.33
N TYR A 117 -8.35 -2.65 8.13
CA TYR A 117 -9.76 -2.30 8.00
C TYR A 117 -10.17 -1.30 9.07
N THR A 118 -11.02 -0.35 8.70
CA THR A 118 -11.62 0.60 9.66
C THR A 118 -12.99 1.08 9.21
N ASP A 119 -13.87 1.33 10.16
CA ASP A 119 -15.13 2.06 9.98
C ASP A 119 -15.09 3.46 10.64
N GLY A 120 -13.89 3.93 10.96
CA GLY A 120 -13.65 5.17 11.68
C GLY A 120 -13.62 5.02 13.20
N SER A 121 -14.37 4.07 13.76
CA SER A 121 -14.42 3.79 15.23
C SER A 121 -13.65 2.53 15.60
N GLN A 122 -13.52 1.60 14.68
CA GLN A 122 -12.87 0.32 14.89
C GLN A 122 -11.72 0.16 13.89
N PHE A 123 -10.66 -0.51 14.33
CA PHE A 123 -9.46 -0.78 13.54
C PHE A 123 -9.05 -2.24 13.70
N SER A 124 -8.72 -2.89 12.60
CA SER A 124 -8.20 -4.26 12.62
C SER A 124 -7.11 -4.43 11.56
N LEU A 125 -6.13 -5.24 11.89
CA LEU A 125 -5.00 -5.54 11.02
C LEU A 125 -5.08 -6.99 10.55
N PHE A 126 -4.96 -7.21 9.26
CA PHE A 126 -4.95 -8.54 8.64
C PHE A 126 -3.66 -8.77 7.87
N ARG A 127 -3.12 -9.98 7.99
CA ARG A 127 -1.99 -10.44 7.20
C ARG A 127 -2.37 -11.71 6.45
N SER A 128 -2.45 -11.61 5.12
CA SER A 128 -2.86 -12.73 4.27
C SER A 128 -4.14 -13.43 4.75
N GLY A 129 -5.13 -12.64 5.18
CA GLY A 129 -6.43 -13.11 5.63
C GLY A 129 -6.53 -13.50 7.12
N GLN A 130 -5.43 -13.46 7.86
CA GLN A 130 -5.42 -13.73 9.29
C GLN A 130 -5.45 -12.43 10.08
N LEU A 131 -6.30 -12.35 11.11
CA LEU A 131 -6.35 -11.21 12.03
C LEU A 131 -5.10 -11.20 12.90
N GLU A 132 -4.38 -10.08 12.90
CA GLU A 132 -3.26 -9.81 13.80
C GLU A 132 -3.78 -9.13 15.08
N GLY A 133 -3.65 -9.82 16.20
CA GLY A 133 -4.16 -9.32 17.48
C GLY A 133 -5.67 -9.28 17.56
N ASN A 134 -6.23 -8.17 18.03
CA ASN A 134 -7.66 -7.97 18.22
C ASN A 134 -8.16 -6.76 17.40
N VAL A 135 -9.47 -6.71 17.17
CA VAL A 135 -10.12 -5.47 16.71
C VAL A 135 -10.00 -4.43 17.82
N VAL A 136 -9.39 -3.30 17.51
CA VAL A 136 -9.25 -2.15 18.42
C VAL A 136 -10.46 -1.25 18.24
N VAL A 137 -11.13 -0.93 19.34
CA VAL A 137 -12.35 -0.09 19.33
C VAL A 137 -12.06 1.21 20.07
N LEU A 138 -12.39 2.34 19.45
CA LEU A 138 -12.31 3.64 20.11
C LEU A 138 -13.42 3.79 21.15
N ASP A 139 -13.14 4.53 22.22
CA ASP A 139 -14.12 4.88 23.24
C ASP A 139 -14.85 6.16 22.81
N GLY A 140 -16.11 5.99 22.43
CA GLY A 140 -16.97 7.02 21.89
C GLY A 140 -17.44 6.69 20.47
N ASP A 141 -18.34 7.52 19.97
CA ASP A 141 -18.94 7.40 18.65
C ASP A 141 -18.33 8.42 17.68
N ILE A 142 -17.91 7.97 16.50
CA ILE A 142 -17.19 8.80 15.53
C ILE A 142 -18.03 9.97 15.01
N GLU A 143 -19.35 9.79 14.95
CA GLU A 143 -20.27 10.82 14.45
C GLU A 143 -20.56 11.89 15.50
N THR A 144 -20.57 11.52 16.78
CA THR A 144 -21.08 12.40 17.84
C THR A 144 -20.03 12.90 18.82
N SER A 145 -18.99 12.11 19.14
CA SER A 145 -18.02 12.42 20.21
C SER A 145 -17.08 13.59 19.87
N GLY A 146 -16.74 13.78 18.60
CA GLY A 146 -15.82 14.85 18.20
C GLY A 146 -14.49 14.76 18.98
N SER A 147 -14.03 15.87 19.55
CA SER A 147 -12.77 15.94 20.31
C SER A 147 -12.77 15.17 21.64
N SER A 148 -13.92 14.64 22.09
CA SER A 148 -13.99 13.77 23.27
C SER A 148 -13.72 12.30 22.97
N LEU A 149 -13.54 11.93 21.70
CA LEU A 149 -13.17 10.58 21.27
C LEU A 149 -11.85 10.16 21.92
N LYS A 150 -11.74 8.90 22.35
CA LYS A 150 -10.53 8.36 22.97
C LYS A 150 -10.12 7.06 22.30
N ALA A 151 -8.85 6.74 22.39
CA ALA A 151 -8.32 5.47 21.93
C ALA A 151 -7.61 4.72 23.05
N PRO A 152 -7.72 3.40 23.08
CA PRO A 152 -6.86 2.57 23.90
C PRO A 152 -5.43 2.56 23.35
N PRO A 153 -4.41 2.30 24.20
CA PRO A 153 -3.00 2.29 23.77
C PRO A 153 -2.70 1.23 22.67
N GLU A 154 -3.53 0.21 22.57
CA GLU A 154 -3.47 -0.84 21.55
C GLU A 154 -3.60 -0.29 20.14
N LEU A 155 -4.24 0.88 19.95
CA LEU A 155 -4.31 1.54 18.63
C LEU A 155 -2.92 1.93 18.13
N LEU A 156 -2.08 2.50 18.99
CA LEU A 156 -0.72 2.86 18.62
C LEU A 156 0.10 1.63 18.28
N ALA A 157 -0.04 0.55 19.06
CA ALA A 157 0.64 -0.72 18.79
C ALA A 157 0.19 -1.33 17.45
N LEU A 158 -1.10 -1.22 17.11
CA LEU A 158 -1.64 -1.67 15.82
C LEU A 158 -1.02 -0.89 14.65
N PHE A 159 -0.95 0.44 14.75
CA PHE A 159 -0.33 1.27 13.71
C PHE A 159 1.19 1.06 13.62
N ASP A 160 1.89 0.89 14.74
CA ASP A 160 3.32 0.57 14.74
C ASP A 160 3.58 -0.77 14.02
N ASN A 161 2.77 -1.80 14.32
CA ASN A 161 2.84 -3.08 13.65
C ASN A 161 2.51 -2.99 12.14
N PHE A 162 1.52 -2.19 11.76
CA PHE A 162 1.14 -1.94 10.36
C PHE A 162 2.24 -1.22 9.59
N LEU A 163 2.80 -0.14 10.14
CA LEU A 163 3.79 0.70 9.46
C LEU A 163 5.19 0.06 9.41
N ARG A 164 5.55 -0.78 10.39
CA ARG A 164 6.82 -1.54 10.41
C ARG A 164 6.71 -2.89 9.71
N TRP A 165 5.74 -3.06 8.84
CA TRP A 165 5.58 -4.32 8.15
C TRP A 165 6.85 -4.70 7.39
N GLU A 166 7.37 -5.86 7.75
CA GLU A 166 8.40 -6.56 7.01
C GLU A 166 7.78 -7.84 6.44
N PRO A 167 7.95 -8.11 5.14
CA PRO A 167 7.43 -9.34 4.55
C PRO A 167 8.01 -10.55 5.28
N ILE A 168 7.15 -11.45 5.74
CA ILE A 168 7.59 -12.74 6.29
C ILE A 168 8.29 -13.48 5.15
N PRO A 169 9.57 -13.87 5.32
CA PRO A 169 10.29 -14.59 4.28
C PRO A 169 9.56 -15.88 3.92
N PRO A 170 9.34 -16.15 2.63
CA PRO A 170 8.73 -17.40 2.21
C PRO A 170 9.59 -18.59 2.60
N THR A 171 8.96 -19.62 3.17
CA THR A 171 9.63 -20.82 3.67
C THR A 171 9.75 -21.92 2.62
N SER A 172 9.12 -21.76 1.45
CA SER A 172 9.15 -22.71 0.35
C SER A 172 9.22 -22.01 -1.01
N ALA A 173 9.75 -22.71 -2.02
CA ALA A 173 9.79 -22.23 -3.40
C ALA A 173 8.37 -21.89 -3.94
N LYS A 174 7.36 -22.69 -3.55
CA LYS A 174 5.95 -22.44 -3.94
C LYS A 174 5.41 -21.15 -3.31
N GLU A 175 5.74 -20.90 -2.08
CA GLU A 175 5.35 -19.66 -1.37
C GLU A 175 6.08 -18.45 -1.93
N LEU A 176 7.40 -18.56 -2.19
CA LEU A 176 8.19 -17.53 -2.86
C LEU A 176 7.60 -17.19 -4.23
N ALA A 177 7.27 -18.19 -5.05
CA ALA A 177 6.67 -18.00 -6.36
C ALA A 177 5.30 -17.28 -6.25
N ARG A 178 4.49 -17.62 -5.24
CA ARG A 178 3.19 -16.98 -4.99
C ARG A 178 3.35 -15.50 -4.61
N VAL A 179 4.28 -15.19 -3.72
CA VAL A 179 4.57 -13.82 -3.27
C VAL A 179 5.15 -13.02 -4.45
N ALA A 180 6.16 -13.55 -5.13
CA ALA A 180 6.80 -12.90 -6.27
C ALA A 180 5.80 -12.63 -7.41
N ALA A 181 4.93 -13.60 -7.74
CA ALA A 181 3.90 -13.42 -8.76
C ALA A 181 2.87 -12.34 -8.40
N ARG A 182 2.59 -12.15 -7.11
CA ARG A 182 1.69 -11.09 -6.64
C ARG A 182 2.33 -9.70 -6.80
N LEU A 183 3.57 -9.55 -6.35
CA LEU A 183 4.33 -8.31 -6.49
C LEU A 183 4.60 -7.97 -7.97
N CYS A 184 4.90 -8.97 -8.78
CA CYS A 184 5.07 -8.82 -10.22
C CYS A 184 3.80 -8.25 -10.90
N ARG A 185 2.61 -8.75 -10.51
CA ARG A 185 1.35 -8.21 -11.03
C ARG A 185 1.09 -6.78 -10.61
N LEU A 186 1.37 -6.42 -9.35
CA LEU A 186 1.25 -5.05 -8.86
C LEU A 186 2.16 -4.10 -9.65
N LEU A 187 3.42 -4.48 -9.84
CA LEU A 187 4.37 -3.69 -10.63
C LEU A 187 3.92 -3.55 -12.10
N ARG A 188 3.43 -4.62 -12.71
CA ARG A 188 2.89 -4.59 -14.08
C ARG A 188 1.77 -3.56 -14.21
N ASP A 189 0.83 -3.58 -13.26
CA ASP A 189 -0.35 -2.74 -13.31
C ASP A 189 0.03 -1.26 -13.09
N GLU A 190 0.97 -0.98 -12.20
CA GLU A 190 1.54 0.37 -12.00
C GLU A 190 2.27 0.86 -13.27
N VAL A 191 3.12 0.03 -13.86
CA VAL A 191 3.84 0.38 -15.10
C VAL A 191 2.88 0.66 -16.25
N ALA A 192 1.80 -0.12 -16.37
CA ALA A 192 0.78 0.11 -17.40
C ALA A 192 0.10 1.47 -17.21
N GLU A 193 -0.28 1.82 -15.98
CA GLU A 193 -0.88 3.10 -15.65
C GLU A 193 0.08 4.27 -15.93
N GLN A 194 1.33 4.16 -15.52
CA GLN A 194 2.35 5.19 -15.77
C GLN A 194 2.66 5.38 -17.27
N LEU A 195 2.56 4.33 -18.08
CA LEU A 195 2.66 4.44 -19.53
C LEU A 195 1.45 5.15 -20.14
N ASP A 196 0.25 4.92 -19.62
CA ASP A 196 -0.97 5.62 -20.08
C ASP A 196 -0.93 7.10 -19.69
N LEU A 197 -0.26 7.45 -18.59
CA LEU A 197 0.05 8.83 -18.17
C LEU A 197 1.26 9.42 -18.92
N ALA A 198 1.85 8.68 -19.89
CA ALA A 198 2.99 9.10 -20.69
C ALA A 198 4.25 9.47 -19.89
N SER A 199 4.54 8.72 -18.80
CA SER A 199 5.80 8.86 -18.05
C SER A 199 7.00 8.84 -18.98
N PRO A 200 7.87 9.89 -19.02
CA PRO A 200 8.93 10.00 -20.00
C PRO A 200 9.95 8.85 -19.94
N ALA A 201 10.36 8.47 -18.72
CA ALA A 201 11.36 7.42 -18.52
C ALA A 201 10.85 6.04 -18.96
N LEU A 202 9.62 5.67 -18.59
CA LEU A 202 8.99 4.41 -19.00
C LEU A 202 8.70 4.38 -20.51
N THR A 203 8.27 5.50 -21.09
CA THR A 203 8.01 5.61 -22.52
C THR A 203 9.28 5.45 -23.33
N ALA A 204 10.39 6.04 -22.90
CA ALA A 204 11.69 5.88 -23.55
C ALA A 204 12.17 4.42 -23.48
N LEU A 205 12.11 3.80 -22.29
CA LEU A 205 12.48 2.40 -22.11
C LEU A 205 11.60 1.46 -22.94
N ALA A 206 10.27 1.70 -22.97
CA ALA A 206 9.35 0.92 -23.79
C ALA A 206 9.68 1.02 -25.29
N THR A 207 10.09 2.20 -25.76
CA THR A 207 10.50 2.42 -27.12
C THR A 207 11.77 1.64 -27.47
N ASP A 208 12.78 1.69 -26.60
CA ASP A 208 14.03 0.96 -26.80
C ASP A 208 13.82 -0.56 -26.73
N TRP A 209 12.99 -1.02 -25.80
CA TRP A 209 12.64 -2.43 -25.66
C TRP A 209 11.95 -2.98 -26.91
N ARG A 210 11.03 -2.21 -27.50
CA ARG A 210 10.38 -2.58 -28.77
C ARG A 210 11.38 -2.65 -29.90
N LYS A 211 12.25 -1.66 -30.04
CA LYS A 211 13.29 -1.66 -31.12
C LYS A 211 14.20 -2.88 -31.05
N LEU A 212 14.54 -3.33 -29.84
CA LEU A 212 15.56 -4.35 -29.65
C LEU A 212 15.02 -5.78 -29.60
N LEU A 213 13.79 -5.98 -29.10
CA LEU A 213 13.29 -7.30 -28.77
C LEU A 213 11.93 -7.64 -29.39
N PHE A 214 10.94 -6.78 -29.24
CA PHE A 214 9.56 -7.08 -29.62
C PHE A 214 8.88 -5.86 -30.29
N PRO A 215 9.13 -5.62 -31.60
CA PRO A 215 8.64 -4.42 -32.30
C PRO A 215 7.13 -4.22 -32.24
N GLU A 216 6.37 -5.32 -32.20
CA GLU A 216 4.90 -5.32 -32.23
C GLU A 216 4.26 -5.27 -30.81
N ALA A 217 5.06 -5.20 -29.73
CA ALA A 217 4.53 -5.24 -28.38
C ALA A 217 3.78 -3.94 -28.03
N ASN A 218 2.57 -4.08 -27.51
CA ASN A 218 1.79 -2.98 -26.95
C ASN A 218 2.24 -2.62 -25.52
N ASN A 219 1.65 -1.56 -24.93
CA ASN A 219 1.98 -1.11 -23.57
C ASN A 219 1.76 -2.20 -22.51
N ALA A 220 0.68 -2.96 -22.61
CA ALA A 220 0.37 -4.04 -21.65
C ALA A 220 1.41 -5.17 -21.71
N GLN A 221 1.85 -5.53 -22.93
CA GLN A 221 2.90 -6.54 -23.12
C GLN A 221 4.26 -6.06 -22.64
N PHE A 222 4.58 -4.79 -22.86
CA PHE A 222 5.79 -4.20 -22.30
C PHE A 222 5.73 -4.20 -20.75
N ALA A 223 4.64 -3.72 -20.16
CA ALA A 223 4.47 -3.68 -18.70
C ALA A 223 4.63 -5.07 -18.07
N ASP A 224 4.05 -6.10 -18.68
CA ASP A 224 4.19 -7.48 -18.22
C ASP A 224 5.65 -7.97 -18.33
N GLY A 225 6.31 -7.76 -19.46
CA GLY A 225 7.71 -8.12 -19.66
C GLY A 225 8.66 -7.39 -18.72
N TYR A 226 8.42 -6.09 -18.51
CA TYR A 226 9.19 -5.28 -17.56
C TYR A 226 9.05 -5.79 -16.14
N ALA A 227 7.82 -5.99 -15.65
CA ALA A 227 7.56 -6.49 -14.30
C ALA A 227 8.18 -7.87 -14.06
N GLN A 228 8.13 -8.75 -15.05
CA GLN A 228 8.81 -10.05 -15.00
C GLN A 228 10.34 -9.89 -14.95
N ALA A 229 10.93 -9.04 -15.80
CA ALA A 229 12.37 -8.80 -15.81
C ALA A 229 12.88 -8.28 -14.46
N VAL A 230 12.17 -7.33 -13.86
CA VAL A 230 12.46 -6.81 -12.51
C VAL A 230 12.34 -7.91 -11.47
N THR A 231 11.22 -8.63 -11.43
CA THR A 231 10.96 -9.67 -10.44
C THR A 231 12.02 -10.77 -10.50
N PHE A 232 12.31 -11.30 -11.69
CA PHE A 232 13.36 -12.30 -11.87
C PHE A 232 14.75 -11.75 -11.59
N GLY A 233 15.01 -10.49 -11.94
CA GLY A 233 16.27 -9.82 -11.64
C GLY A 233 16.54 -9.76 -10.14
N LEU A 234 15.54 -9.40 -9.34
CA LEU A 234 15.65 -9.37 -7.88
C LEU A 234 15.85 -10.78 -7.28
N LEU A 235 15.11 -11.78 -7.76
CA LEU A 235 15.29 -13.18 -7.34
C LEU A 235 16.69 -13.69 -7.68
N MET A 236 17.18 -13.40 -8.89
CA MET A 236 18.55 -13.77 -9.31
C MET A 236 19.61 -13.03 -8.49
N ALA A 237 19.41 -11.74 -8.18
CA ALA A 237 20.32 -10.98 -7.33
C ALA A 237 20.43 -11.64 -5.96
N ARG A 238 19.29 -12.00 -5.36
CA ARG A 238 19.25 -12.70 -4.07
C ARG A 238 19.92 -14.08 -4.12
N ALA A 239 19.63 -14.86 -5.17
CA ALA A 239 20.25 -16.17 -5.37
C ALA A 239 21.77 -16.13 -5.56
N ARG A 240 22.30 -14.98 -6.02
CA ARG A 240 23.74 -14.72 -6.16
C ARG A 240 24.33 -13.96 -4.98
N GLU A 241 23.60 -13.88 -3.87
CA GLU A 241 24.02 -13.19 -2.63
C GLU A 241 24.37 -11.71 -2.83
N ILE A 242 23.80 -11.07 -3.87
CA ILE A 242 23.95 -9.64 -4.07
C ILE A 242 23.11 -8.91 -3.01
N GLN A 243 23.75 -8.04 -2.28
CA GLN A 243 23.08 -7.21 -1.26
C GLN A 243 22.07 -6.26 -1.91
N LEU A 244 20.80 -6.31 -1.47
CA LEU A 244 19.72 -5.43 -1.93
C LEU A 244 19.37 -4.35 -0.91
N SER A 245 19.86 -4.48 0.33
CA SER A 245 19.59 -3.55 1.44
C SER A 245 20.20 -2.15 1.26
N THR A 246 21.20 -2.03 0.41
CA THR A 246 21.90 -0.76 0.10
C THR A 246 21.44 -0.11 -1.20
N GLY A 247 20.33 -0.61 -1.78
CA GLY A 247 19.81 -0.15 -3.06
C GLY A 247 19.98 -1.17 -4.19
N LEU A 248 19.37 -0.87 -5.33
CA LEU A 248 19.36 -1.77 -6.49
C LEU A 248 20.55 -1.56 -7.46
N ASP A 249 21.35 -0.51 -7.30
CA ASP A 249 22.44 -0.16 -8.19
C ASP A 249 23.47 -1.27 -8.38
N GLN A 250 23.86 -1.92 -7.28
CA GLN A 250 24.79 -3.04 -7.34
C GLN A 250 24.17 -4.23 -8.09
N ALA A 251 22.89 -4.49 -7.87
CA ALA A 251 22.17 -5.54 -8.56
C ALA A 251 22.05 -5.22 -10.07
N ALA A 252 21.64 -3.99 -10.39
CA ALA A 252 21.56 -3.51 -11.77
C ALA A 252 22.90 -3.60 -12.50
N LYS A 253 24.01 -3.20 -11.85
CA LYS A 253 25.35 -3.28 -12.43
C LYS A 253 25.82 -4.72 -12.63
N LYS A 254 25.72 -5.57 -11.62
CA LYS A 254 26.22 -6.97 -11.67
C LYS A 254 25.37 -7.84 -12.60
N LEU A 255 24.05 -7.69 -12.56
CA LEU A 255 23.16 -8.44 -13.45
C LEU A 255 23.16 -7.90 -14.88
N GLY A 256 23.33 -6.59 -15.06
CA GLY A 256 23.45 -5.95 -16.35
C GLY A 256 24.67 -6.41 -17.18
N GLN A 257 25.73 -6.92 -16.54
CA GLN A 257 26.86 -7.54 -17.21
C GLN A 257 26.52 -8.86 -17.88
N THR A 258 25.57 -9.61 -17.33
CA THR A 258 25.11 -10.90 -17.85
C THR A 258 23.80 -10.81 -18.63
N ASN A 259 22.98 -9.81 -18.33
CA ASN A 259 21.69 -9.55 -18.99
C ASN A 259 21.40 -8.04 -18.97
N SER A 260 21.62 -7.39 -20.11
CA SER A 260 21.46 -5.93 -20.24
C SER A 260 20.03 -5.45 -19.98
N LEU A 261 19.03 -6.27 -20.33
CA LEU A 261 17.62 -5.95 -20.12
C LEU A 261 17.27 -5.88 -18.62
N ILE A 262 17.69 -6.88 -17.84
CA ILE A 262 17.47 -6.90 -16.38
C ILE A 262 18.20 -5.72 -15.74
N GLY A 263 19.43 -5.43 -16.17
CA GLY A 263 20.19 -4.30 -15.66
C GLY A 263 19.55 -2.95 -15.98
N ALA A 264 18.97 -2.78 -17.15
CA ALA A 264 18.23 -1.57 -17.52
C ALA A 264 16.91 -1.42 -16.75
N ALA A 265 16.16 -2.51 -16.61
CA ALA A 265 14.91 -2.53 -15.86
C ALA A 265 15.11 -2.17 -14.37
N LEU A 266 16.17 -2.70 -13.74
CA LEU A 266 16.49 -2.38 -12.35
C LEU A 266 16.99 -0.95 -12.16
N ARG A 267 17.75 -0.39 -13.11
CA ARG A 267 18.20 1.00 -13.05
C ARG A 267 17.04 1.99 -13.06
N LEU A 268 16.04 1.74 -13.90
CA LEU A 268 14.89 2.63 -13.96
C LEU A 268 14.14 2.72 -12.63
N LEU A 269 14.09 1.64 -11.85
CA LEU A 269 13.51 1.66 -10.51
C LEU A 269 14.31 2.52 -9.51
N THR A 270 15.62 2.71 -9.73
CA THR A 270 16.45 3.54 -8.85
C THR A 270 16.43 5.00 -9.27
N ASP A 271 16.42 5.29 -10.57
CA ASP A 271 16.47 6.66 -11.10
C ASP A 271 15.19 7.45 -10.78
N ASP A 272 14.02 6.78 -10.73
CA ASP A 272 12.76 7.42 -10.33
C ASP A 272 12.67 7.68 -8.81
N ALA A 273 13.39 6.93 -8.00
CA ALA A 273 13.40 7.09 -6.55
C ALA A 273 14.23 8.31 -6.08
N ASP A 274 15.23 8.73 -6.87
CA ASP A 274 16.12 9.86 -6.55
C ASP A 274 15.58 11.21 -7.07
N ASN A 275 14.54 11.21 -7.90
CA ASN A 275 13.96 12.42 -8.52
C ASN A 275 12.61 12.86 -7.91
N GLN A 276 12.16 12.28 -6.81
CA GLN A 276 11.00 12.68 -6.02
C GLN A 276 11.39 13.05 -4.60
#